data_403c0e2c81783d2c65207191d9c27a61
#
_entry.id   403c0e2c81783d2c65207191d9c27a61
#
_cell.length_a   1.000
_cell.length_b   1.000
_cell.length_c   1.000
_cell.angle_alpha   90.00
_cell.angle_beta   90.00
_cell.angle_gamma   90.00
#
_symmetry.space_group_name_H-M   'P 1'
#
loop_
_entity.id
_entity.type
_entity.pdbx_description
1 polymer ?
#
loop_
_entity_poly.entity_id
_entity_poly.type
_entity_poly.pdbx_seq_one_letter_code
_entity_poly.pdbx_strand_id
1 'polypeptide(L)'
;MPESPAVVQPTETQRTPVSIYEIQHWIKFPGQTNFIRVTETTKADPEREAKSYEPTYIDRKTQPKYNLGKTDTFSFEVDAMGPGGIQKILASYEDVLDVPVEYVRTCGYDFKAGKACEKTALVAKHAKATLNVSPFSGSDIAPIKIAFKVAITDEYEYGTFNYDTAAFTNAA
;
A
#
# COMPACT_ATOMS: atom_id res chain seq x y z
N MET A 1 -9.88 -47.33 -17.24
CA MET A 1 -10.08 -46.22 -16.29
C MET A 1 -8.97 -45.25 -16.53
N PRO A 2 -9.20 -43.96 -16.85
CA PRO A 2 -8.13 -43.02 -16.97
C PRO A 2 -7.55 -42.72 -15.58
N GLU A 3 -6.25 -42.88 -15.40
CA GLU A 3 -5.54 -42.48 -14.20
C GLU A 3 -5.71 -40.99 -13.93
N SER A 4 -6.16 -40.66 -12.72
CA SER A 4 -6.16 -39.27 -12.27
C SER A 4 -4.74 -38.71 -12.27
N PRO A 5 -4.51 -37.51 -12.80
CA PRO A 5 -3.16 -36.91 -12.77
C PRO A 5 -2.70 -36.76 -11.33
N ALA A 6 -1.52 -37.30 -11.03
CA ALA A 6 -0.89 -37.18 -9.72
C ALA A 6 -0.70 -35.70 -9.38
N VAL A 7 -1.32 -35.26 -8.29
CA VAL A 7 -1.07 -33.92 -7.75
C VAL A 7 0.34 -33.90 -7.20
N VAL A 8 1.26 -33.27 -7.93
CA VAL A 8 2.63 -33.03 -7.46
C VAL A 8 2.55 -32.02 -6.31
N GLN A 9 2.67 -32.52 -5.09
CA GLN A 9 2.80 -31.62 -3.94
C GLN A 9 4.21 -30.98 -3.97
N PRO A 10 4.32 -29.67 -3.81
CA PRO A 10 5.63 -29.02 -3.74
C PRO A 10 6.38 -29.55 -2.52
N THR A 11 7.66 -29.87 -2.70
CA THR A 11 8.56 -30.30 -1.61
C THR A 11 8.71 -29.18 -0.57
N GLU A 12 8.93 -29.52 0.70
CA GLU A 12 9.06 -28.53 1.79
C GLU A 12 10.12 -27.46 1.53
N THR A 13 11.19 -27.80 0.82
CA THR A 13 12.25 -26.86 0.38
C THR A 13 11.74 -25.76 -0.56
N GLN A 14 10.58 -25.89 -1.19
CA GLN A 14 9.98 -24.90 -2.06
C GLN A 14 9.02 -23.92 -1.33
N ARG A 15 8.76 -24.17 -0.04
CA ARG A 15 7.86 -23.38 0.79
C ARG A 15 8.63 -22.46 1.74
N THR A 16 9.39 -21.53 1.20
CA THR A 16 10.06 -20.51 2.02
C THR A 16 9.08 -19.36 2.28
N PRO A 17 8.90 -18.94 3.55
CA PRO A 17 8.07 -17.77 3.84
C PRO A 17 8.60 -16.53 3.14
N VAL A 18 7.70 -15.79 2.50
CA VAL A 18 8.02 -14.46 1.93
C VAL A 18 7.97 -13.43 3.05
N SER A 19 9.06 -12.72 3.24
CA SER A 19 9.16 -11.72 4.30
C SER A 19 8.27 -10.51 4.02
N ILE A 20 7.72 -9.91 5.07
CA ILE A 20 7.01 -8.63 4.99
C ILE A 20 7.90 -7.49 4.47
N TYR A 21 9.22 -7.59 4.60
CA TYR A 21 10.19 -6.62 4.08
C TYR A 21 10.22 -6.54 2.55
N GLU A 22 9.66 -7.53 1.87
CA GLU A 22 9.48 -7.48 0.42
C GLU A 22 8.40 -6.48 -0.02
N ILE A 23 7.50 -6.11 0.90
CA ILE A 23 6.50 -5.08 0.65
C ILE A 23 7.08 -3.72 1.03
N GLN A 24 7.06 -2.80 0.07
CA GLN A 24 7.53 -1.43 0.27
C GLN A 24 6.48 -0.43 -0.20
N HIS A 25 6.47 0.72 0.43
CA HIS A 25 5.54 1.80 0.19
C HIS A 25 6.28 3.03 -0.31
N TRP A 26 5.74 3.66 -1.32
CA TRP A 26 6.35 4.81 -2.00
C TRP A 26 5.29 5.87 -2.21
N ILE A 27 5.65 7.12 -2.00
CA ILE A 27 4.76 8.27 -2.15
C ILE A 27 5.46 9.31 -3.01
N LYS A 28 4.72 9.86 -3.98
CA LYS A 28 5.16 11.00 -4.77
C LYS A 28 4.30 12.20 -4.40
N PHE A 29 4.96 13.21 -3.85
CA PHE A 29 4.31 14.44 -3.40
C PHE A 29 4.15 15.44 -4.56
N PRO A 30 3.25 16.43 -4.41
CA PRO A 30 3.10 17.50 -5.39
C PRO A 30 4.44 18.21 -5.66
N GLY A 31 4.75 18.38 -6.95
CA GLY A 31 6.01 19.00 -7.38
C GLY A 31 7.25 18.10 -7.38
N GLN A 32 7.13 16.86 -6.94
CA GLN A 32 8.20 15.87 -7.02
C GLN A 32 8.17 15.12 -8.36
N THR A 33 9.35 14.77 -8.87
CA THR A 33 9.48 13.98 -10.09
C THR A 33 9.46 12.48 -9.79
N ASN A 34 10.09 12.08 -8.69
CA ASN A 34 10.29 10.68 -8.33
C ASN A 34 9.49 10.31 -7.08
N PHE A 35 9.20 9.03 -6.93
CA PHE A 35 8.64 8.49 -5.72
C PHE A 35 9.66 8.47 -4.59
N ILE A 36 9.22 8.71 -3.37
CA ILE A 36 10.03 8.65 -2.16
C ILE A 36 9.58 7.45 -1.35
N ARG A 37 10.53 6.62 -0.93
CA ARG A 37 10.26 5.45 -0.10
C ARG A 37 9.86 5.86 1.31
N VAL A 38 8.84 5.22 1.86
CA VAL A 38 8.50 5.32 3.29
C VAL A 38 9.47 4.44 4.06
N THR A 39 10.37 5.06 4.82
CA THR A 39 11.40 4.40 5.65
C THR A 39 11.12 4.60 7.13
N GLU A 40 11.83 3.88 7.99
CA GLU A 40 11.70 3.93 9.45
C GLU A 40 10.25 3.69 9.94
N THR A 41 9.53 2.85 9.19
CA THR A 41 8.12 2.56 9.43
C THR A 41 7.97 1.56 10.58
N THR A 42 7.29 1.97 11.63
CA THR A 42 6.92 1.10 12.76
C THR A 42 5.54 0.48 12.56
N LYS A 43 4.71 1.10 11.71
CA LYS A 43 3.36 0.65 11.42
C LYS A 43 3.00 0.94 9.96
N ALA A 44 2.41 -0.03 9.28
CA ALA A 44 1.86 0.09 7.94
C ALA A 44 0.61 -0.78 7.82
N ASP A 45 -0.51 -0.29 8.32
CA ASP A 45 -1.77 -1.04 8.37
C ASP A 45 -2.67 -0.71 7.18
N PRO A 46 -2.97 -1.70 6.33
CA PRO A 46 -3.97 -1.58 5.28
C PRO A 46 -5.37 -1.79 5.88
N GLU A 47 -6.27 -0.86 5.61
CA GLU A 47 -7.70 -0.98 5.90
C GLU A 47 -8.49 -0.97 4.60
N ARG A 48 -9.45 -1.87 4.50
CA ARG A 48 -10.38 -1.91 3.38
C ARG A 48 -11.80 -1.89 3.89
N GLU A 49 -12.53 -0.86 3.54
CA GLU A 49 -13.94 -0.72 3.85
C GLU A 49 -14.79 -0.94 2.59
N ALA A 50 -15.72 -1.90 2.67
CA ALA A 50 -16.71 -2.09 1.63
C ALA A 50 -17.83 -1.06 1.79
N LYS A 51 -18.13 -0.31 0.73
CA LYS A 51 -19.28 0.58 0.70
C LYS A 51 -20.48 -0.19 0.20
N SER A 52 -21.52 -0.31 1.02
CA SER A 52 -22.76 -0.98 0.66
C SER A 52 -23.95 -0.05 0.85
N TYR A 53 -24.97 -0.27 0.03
CA TYR A 53 -26.29 0.32 0.16
C TYR A 53 -27.29 -0.77 0.51
N GLU A 54 -27.95 -0.63 1.65
CA GLU A 54 -28.90 -1.59 2.19
C GLU A 54 -30.28 -0.91 2.38
N PRO A 55 -31.06 -0.77 1.31
CA PRO A 55 -32.38 -0.14 1.42
C PRO A 55 -33.37 -1.06 2.11
N THR A 56 -34.21 -0.49 2.97
CA THR A 56 -35.32 -1.19 3.59
C THR A 56 -36.57 -1.01 2.71
N TYR A 57 -36.94 -2.04 1.96
CA TYR A 57 -38.16 -2.03 1.16
C TYR A 57 -39.34 -2.63 1.93
N ILE A 58 -40.45 -1.91 1.94
CA ILE A 58 -41.67 -2.30 2.69
C ILE A 58 -42.34 -3.54 2.04
N ASP A 59 -42.17 -3.72 0.75
CA ASP A 59 -42.76 -4.77 -0.05
C ASP A 59 -41.96 -6.07 -0.09
N ARG A 60 -40.81 -6.13 0.60
CA ARG A 60 -39.92 -7.29 0.56
C ARG A 60 -39.62 -7.84 1.96
N LYS A 61 -39.71 -9.18 2.09
CA LYS A 61 -39.30 -9.87 3.31
C LYS A 61 -37.78 -9.92 3.49
N THR A 62 -37.02 -9.96 2.39
CA THR A 62 -35.56 -9.99 2.39
C THR A 62 -35.03 -8.68 1.83
N GLN A 63 -34.18 -8.01 2.60
CA GLN A 63 -33.57 -6.74 2.19
C GLN A 63 -32.38 -7.00 1.29
N PRO A 64 -32.27 -6.34 0.14
CA PRO A 64 -31.11 -6.48 -0.73
C PRO A 64 -29.93 -5.67 -0.19
N LYS A 65 -28.71 -6.17 -0.44
CA LYS A 65 -27.46 -5.47 -0.18
C LYS A 65 -26.73 -5.24 -1.49
N TYR A 66 -26.48 -3.99 -1.82
CA TYR A 66 -25.75 -3.61 -3.02
C TYR A 66 -24.35 -3.17 -2.65
N ASN A 67 -23.34 -3.76 -3.27
CA ASN A 67 -21.96 -3.30 -3.12
C ASN A 67 -21.72 -2.10 -4.06
N LEU A 68 -21.41 -0.94 -3.48
CA LEU A 68 -21.14 0.31 -4.21
C LEU A 68 -19.65 0.55 -4.45
N GLY A 69 -18.78 -0.37 -3.99
CA GLY A 69 -17.35 -0.24 -4.13
C GLY A 69 -16.60 -0.47 -2.82
N LYS A 70 -15.37 0.00 -2.78
CA LYS A 70 -14.48 -0.11 -1.62
C LYS A 70 -13.66 1.16 -1.45
N THR A 71 -13.23 1.41 -0.23
CA THR A 71 -12.22 2.41 0.08
C THR A 71 -11.02 1.69 0.69
N ASP A 72 -9.84 1.89 0.14
CA ASP A 72 -8.60 1.38 0.70
C ASP A 72 -7.85 2.55 1.36
N THR A 73 -7.48 2.38 2.62
CA THR A 73 -6.71 3.36 3.39
C THR A 73 -5.51 2.67 4.01
N PHE A 74 -4.37 3.33 3.98
CA PHE A 74 -3.14 2.86 4.63
C PHE A 74 -2.78 3.80 5.76
N SER A 75 -2.69 3.29 6.98
CA SER A 75 -2.25 4.03 8.15
C SER A 75 -0.78 3.71 8.43
N PHE A 76 0.04 4.75 8.41
CA PHE A 76 1.48 4.65 8.64
C PHE A 76 1.89 5.36 9.92
N GLU A 77 2.93 4.85 10.54
CA GLU A 77 3.65 5.50 11.62
C GLU A 77 5.14 5.35 11.37
N VAL A 78 5.86 6.44 11.35
CA VAL A 78 7.31 6.47 11.13
C VAL A 78 8.01 7.18 12.29
N ASP A 79 9.18 6.69 12.66
CA ASP A 79 10.04 7.34 13.66
C ASP A 79 10.83 8.47 13.02
N ALA A 80 10.95 9.60 13.71
CA ALA A 80 11.76 10.72 13.26
C ALA A 80 13.25 10.45 13.59
N MET A 81 14.02 10.03 12.61
CA MET A 81 15.40 9.56 12.76
C MET A 81 16.46 10.57 12.30
N GLY A 82 16.16 11.85 12.26
CA GLY A 82 17.14 12.88 11.92
C GLY A 82 16.99 13.48 10.53
N PRO A 83 18.00 14.17 9.99
CA PRO A 83 17.84 14.95 8.77
C PRO A 83 17.71 14.06 7.54
N GLY A 84 16.59 14.16 6.84
CA GLY A 84 16.40 13.51 5.54
C GLY A 84 15.16 12.65 5.44
N GLY A 85 15.03 11.97 4.31
CA GLY A 85 13.93 11.07 4.02
C GLY A 85 12.55 11.74 3.89
N ILE A 86 11.53 10.92 3.96
CA ILE A 86 10.14 11.33 3.84
C ILE A 86 9.67 12.23 4.99
N GLN A 87 10.29 12.12 6.17
CA GLN A 87 9.89 12.81 7.40
C GLN A 87 9.91 14.33 7.26
N LYS A 88 10.93 14.87 6.58
CA LYS A 88 11.03 16.33 6.33
C LYS A 88 9.87 16.83 5.48
N ILE A 89 9.44 16.04 4.52
CA ILE A 89 8.33 16.39 3.62
C ILE A 89 7.00 16.25 4.36
N LEU A 90 6.81 15.17 5.13
CA LEU A 90 5.61 14.98 5.95
C LEU A 90 5.43 16.13 6.95
N ALA A 91 6.51 16.60 7.56
CA ALA A 91 6.48 17.73 8.49
C ALA A 91 5.94 19.03 7.84
N SER A 92 6.17 19.23 6.56
CA SER A 92 5.65 20.41 5.85
C SER A 92 4.16 20.33 5.54
N TYR A 93 3.55 19.15 5.70
CA TYR A 93 2.13 18.91 5.45
C TYR A 93 1.31 18.64 6.72
N GLU A 94 1.87 18.83 7.92
CA GLU A 94 1.16 18.55 9.19
C GLU A 94 -0.16 19.32 9.32
N ASP A 95 -0.20 20.57 8.83
CA ASP A 95 -1.38 21.43 8.91
C ASP A 95 -2.21 21.48 7.62
N VAL A 96 -1.90 20.59 6.65
CA VAL A 96 -2.57 20.56 5.36
C VAL A 96 -3.41 19.31 5.24
N LEU A 97 -4.72 19.47 4.97
CA LEU A 97 -5.63 18.37 4.77
C LEU A 97 -5.71 17.96 3.29
N ASP A 98 -5.93 16.67 3.08
CA ASP A 98 -6.21 16.08 1.76
C ASP A 98 -5.17 16.42 0.68
N VAL A 99 -3.90 16.31 1.04
CA VAL A 99 -2.79 16.55 0.11
C VAL A 99 -2.85 15.53 -1.03
N PRO A 100 -3.01 15.95 -2.30
CA PRO A 100 -3.04 15.01 -3.42
C PRO A 100 -1.66 14.40 -3.64
N VAL A 101 -1.57 13.08 -3.60
CA VAL A 101 -0.32 12.33 -3.79
C VAL A 101 -0.53 11.16 -4.75
N GLU A 102 0.56 10.65 -5.31
CA GLU A 102 0.56 9.35 -5.97
C GLU A 102 1.17 8.31 -5.01
N TYR A 103 0.54 7.17 -4.92
CA TYR A 103 0.96 6.09 -4.03
C TYR A 103 1.30 4.84 -4.82
N VAL A 104 2.42 4.22 -4.49
CA VAL A 104 2.84 2.92 -5.05
C VAL A 104 3.16 1.96 -3.92
N ARG A 105 2.59 0.78 -3.99
CA ARG A 105 2.99 -0.36 -3.19
C ARG A 105 3.72 -1.37 -4.06
N THR A 106 4.96 -1.68 -3.72
CA THR A 106 5.78 -2.66 -4.42
C THR A 106 5.89 -3.96 -3.64
N CYS A 107 6.15 -5.04 -4.34
CA CYS A 107 6.48 -6.33 -3.74
C CYS A 107 7.67 -6.93 -4.47
N GLY A 108 8.67 -7.36 -3.69
CA GLY A 108 9.87 -8.05 -4.21
C GLY A 108 9.61 -9.51 -4.59
N TYR A 109 8.40 -10.01 -4.38
CA TYR A 109 8.01 -11.36 -4.76
C TYR A 109 6.76 -11.36 -5.63
N ASP A 110 6.83 -11.99 -6.79
CA ASP A 110 5.68 -12.17 -7.68
C ASP A 110 4.95 -13.47 -7.31
N PHE A 111 3.82 -13.32 -6.61
CA PHE A 111 2.99 -14.46 -6.21
C PHE A 111 2.32 -15.17 -7.38
N LYS A 112 2.14 -14.52 -8.53
CA LYS A 112 1.57 -15.14 -9.72
C LYS A 112 2.61 -16.03 -10.43
N ALA A 113 3.84 -15.53 -10.53
CA ALA A 113 4.95 -16.26 -11.12
C ALA A 113 5.65 -17.21 -10.12
N GLY A 114 5.42 -17.04 -8.82
CA GLY A 114 6.04 -17.86 -7.77
C GLY A 114 7.54 -17.65 -7.62
N LYS A 115 8.05 -16.44 -7.90
CA LYS A 115 9.49 -16.14 -7.85
C LYS A 115 9.78 -14.74 -7.32
N ALA A 116 11.01 -14.55 -6.83
CA ALA A 116 11.51 -13.23 -6.47
C ALA A 116 11.63 -12.32 -7.71
N CYS A 117 11.35 -11.03 -7.54
CA CYS A 117 11.50 -10.02 -8.56
C CYS A 117 12.91 -9.42 -8.57
N GLU A 118 13.33 -8.92 -9.70
CA GLU A 118 14.52 -8.07 -9.79
C GLU A 118 14.21 -6.66 -9.28
N LYS A 119 15.21 -5.96 -8.71
CA LYS A 119 15.05 -4.58 -8.22
C LYS A 119 14.56 -3.59 -9.28
N THR A 120 14.88 -3.84 -10.53
CA THR A 120 14.47 -3.00 -11.66
C THR A 120 13.06 -3.27 -12.15
N ALA A 121 12.42 -4.36 -11.68
CA ALA A 121 11.11 -4.80 -12.13
C ALA A 121 10.28 -5.42 -11.00
N LEU A 122 10.13 -4.68 -9.89
CA LEU A 122 9.27 -5.09 -8.77
C LEU A 122 7.80 -5.08 -9.19
N VAL A 123 7.03 -6.05 -8.75
CA VAL A 123 5.57 -6.02 -8.94
C VAL A 123 5.00 -4.84 -8.17
N ALA A 124 4.21 -4.00 -8.84
CA ALA A 124 3.72 -2.77 -8.26
C ALA A 124 2.23 -2.53 -8.50
N LYS A 125 1.63 -1.82 -7.55
CA LYS A 125 0.28 -1.24 -7.64
C LYS A 125 0.40 0.26 -7.41
N HIS A 126 -0.03 1.03 -8.38
CA HIS A 126 -0.06 2.49 -8.35
C HIS A 126 -1.49 2.98 -8.21
N ALA A 127 -1.71 4.05 -7.48
CA ALA A 127 -2.99 4.76 -7.44
C ALA A 127 -2.80 6.22 -7.05
N LYS A 128 -3.75 7.06 -7.45
CA LYS A 128 -3.90 8.40 -6.87
C LYS A 128 -4.49 8.28 -5.49
N ALA A 129 -4.04 9.13 -4.59
CA ALA A 129 -4.42 9.10 -3.19
C ALA A 129 -4.43 10.51 -2.58
N THR A 130 -5.06 10.63 -1.43
CA THR A 130 -4.92 11.79 -0.54
C THR A 130 -4.15 11.40 0.69
N LEU A 131 -3.28 12.31 1.15
CA LEU A 131 -2.47 12.15 2.32
C LEU A 131 -2.90 13.16 3.40
N ASN A 132 -3.05 12.65 4.61
CA ASN A 132 -3.31 13.44 5.81
C ASN A 132 -2.29 13.09 6.89
N VAL A 133 -1.54 14.08 7.35
CA VAL A 133 -0.55 13.92 8.41
C VAL A 133 -1.20 14.30 9.73
N SER A 134 -1.06 13.42 10.73
CA SER A 134 -1.53 13.69 12.09
C SER A 134 -0.53 14.55 12.84
N PRO A 135 -0.96 15.32 13.86
CA PRO A 135 -0.04 16.03 14.74
C PRO A 135 1.02 15.10 15.32
N PHE A 136 2.25 15.58 15.44
CA PHE A 136 3.36 14.79 15.91
C PHE A 136 3.13 14.31 17.35
N SER A 137 3.52 13.08 17.60
CA SER A 137 3.42 12.47 18.93
C SER A 137 4.77 11.92 19.38
N GLY A 138 4.93 11.69 20.67
CA GLY A 138 6.15 11.14 21.24
C GLY A 138 5.97 10.82 22.72
N SER A 139 6.99 10.20 23.31
CA SER A 139 7.10 9.96 24.73
C SER A 139 8.53 10.22 25.19
N ASP A 140 8.77 10.37 26.49
CA ASP A 140 10.05 10.77 27.07
C ASP A 140 11.25 9.88 26.71
N ILE A 141 10.98 8.65 26.27
CA ILE A 141 12.00 7.63 25.97
C ILE A 141 11.95 7.11 24.53
N ALA A 142 11.11 7.68 23.68
CA ALA A 142 10.94 7.26 22.29
C ALA A 142 11.15 8.43 21.33
N PRO A 143 11.58 8.17 20.08
CA PRO A 143 11.63 9.19 19.04
C PRO A 143 10.24 9.81 18.81
N ILE A 144 10.24 11.03 18.29
CA ILE A 144 9.01 11.65 17.78
C ILE A 144 8.44 10.75 16.67
N LYS A 145 7.14 10.49 16.74
CA LYS A 145 6.42 9.69 15.76
C LYS A 145 5.59 10.57 14.85
N ILE A 146 5.69 10.30 13.57
CA ILE A 146 4.88 10.95 12.55
C ILE A 146 3.89 9.92 12.03
N ALA A 147 2.62 10.09 12.38
CA ALA A 147 1.55 9.26 11.89
C ALA A 147 0.87 9.94 10.70
N PHE A 148 0.57 9.18 9.65
CA PHE A 148 -0.15 9.70 8.50
C PHE A 148 -1.01 8.62 7.85
N LYS A 149 -2.03 9.08 7.14
CA LYS A 149 -2.94 8.21 6.40
C LYS A 149 -2.89 8.53 4.92
N VAL A 150 -2.89 7.47 4.11
CA VAL A 150 -2.99 7.55 2.66
C VAL A 150 -4.28 6.89 2.24
N ALA A 151 -5.25 7.67 1.80
CA ALA A 151 -6.54 7.18 1.31
C ALA A 151 -6.53 7.11 -0.22
N ILE A 152 -6.78 5.94 -0.75
CA ILE A 152 -6.81 5.72 -2.20
C ILE A 152 -8.09 6.32 -2.77
N THR A 153 -7.94 7.19 -3.77
CA THR A 153 -9.05 7.93 -4.38
C THR A 153 -9.44 7.44 -5.77
N ASP A 154 -8.59 6.63 -6.40
CA ASP A 154 -8.78 6.13 -7.76
C ASP A 154 -8.56 4.61 -7.81
N GLU A 155 -8.82 4.00 -8.96
CA GLU A 155 -8.55 2.58 -9.17
C GLU A 155 -7.05 2.30 -9.22
N TYR A 156 -6.67 1.07 -8.85
CA TYR A 156 -5.28 0.66 -8.93
C TYR A 156 -4.87 0.35 -10.37
N GLU A 157 -3.78 0.95 -10.78
CA GLU A 157 -3.01 0.56 -11.95
C GLU A 157 -1.95 -0.47 -11.55
N TYR A 158 -1.83 -1.53 -12.33
CA TYR A 158 -0.87 -2.60 -12.08
C TYR A 158 0.30 -2.47 -13.04
N GLY A 159 1.51 -2.71 -12.56
CA GLY A 159 2.69 -2.58 -13.39
C GLY A 159 3.96 -3.02 -12.69
N THR A 160 5.07 -2.49 -13.14
CA THR A 160 6.39 -2.71 -12.57
C THR A 160 6.96 -1.41 -12.00
N PHE A 161 7.80 -1.55 -10.99
CA PHE A 161 8.48 -0.44 -10.37
C PHE A 161 9.99 -0.66 -10.40
N ASN A 162 10.71 0.33 -10.86
CA ASN A 162 12.15 0.32 -10.82
C ASN A 162 12.63 0.99 -9.53
N TYR A 163 13.28 0.21 -8.67
CA TYR A 163 13.77 0.67 -7.38
C TYR A 163 14.85 1.75 -7.50
N ASP A 164 15.77 1.61 -8.48
CA ASP A 164 16.92 2.50 -8.59
C ASP A 164 16.53 3.88 -9.13
N THR A 165 15.56 3.93 -10.01
CA THR A 165 15.04 5.19 -10.58
C THR A 165 13.82 5.73 -9.85
N ALA A 166 13.26 4.98 -8.90
CA ALA A 166 12.03 5.27 -8.19
C ALA A 166 10.87 5.65 -9.14
N ALA A 167 10.68 4.86 -10.19
CA ALA A 167 9.72 5.10 -11.25
C ALA A 167 8.77 3.92 -11.44
N PHE A 168 7.48 4.21 -11.62
CA PHE A 168 6.45 3.24 -11.97
C PHE A 168 6.24 3.19 -13.47
N THR A 169 6.06 1.98 -14.00
CA THR A 169 5.69 1.72 -15.40
C THR A 169 4.42 0.89 -15.41
N ASN A 170 3.37 1.41 -16.04
CA ASN A 170 2.10 0.70 -16.17
C ASN A 170 2.28 -0.54 -17.06
N ALA A 171 1.67 -1.65 -16.68
CA ALA A 171 1.50 -2.80 -17.56
C ALA A 171 0.38 -2.46 -18.55
N ALA A 172 0.77 -2.18 -19.79
CA ALA A 172 -0.17 -1.94 -20.88
C ALA A 172 -1.00 -3.20 -21.20
#